data_407068cf20068af30f08a4ef8b43db63
#
_entry.id   407068cf20068af30f08a4ef8b43db63
#
_cell.length_a   1.000
_cell.length_b   1.000
_cell.length_c   1.000
_cell.angle_alpha   90.00
_cell.angle_beta   90.00
_cell.angle_gamma   90.00
#
_symmetry.space_group_name_H-M   'P 1'
#
loop_
_entity.id
_entity.type
_entity.pdbx_description
1 polymer ?
#
loop_
_entity_poly.entity_id
_entity_poly.type
_entity_poly.pdbx_seq_one_letter_code
_entity_poly.pdbx_strand_id
1 'polypeptide(L)' 'MIINERPYFLTNREWYYFDEKEWCFKLTDKASPKAKESYEEFYKELEEEH' A
#
# COMPACT_ATOMS: atom_id res chain seq x y z
N MET A 1 -2.13 -21.72 -3.56
CA MET A 1 -2.78 -21.24 -2.37
C MET A 1 -2.74 -19.73 -2.28
N ILE A 2 -3.84 -19.13 -1.92
CA ILE A 2 -3.91 -17.69 -1.84
C ILE A 2 -3.75 -17.23 -0.42
N ILE A 3 -2.88 -16.28 -0.22
CA ILE A 3 -2.67 -15.70 1.08
C ILE A 3 -3.39 -14.38 1.12
N ASN A 4 -4.36 -14.28 2.01
CA ASN A 4 -5.15 -13.06 2.09
C ASN A 4 -4.60 -12.10 3.13
N GLU A 5 -3.31 -11.95 3.14
CA GLU A 5 -2.70 -11.02 4.07
C GLU A 5 -2.67 -9.63 3.48
N ARG A 6 -2.97 -8.67 4.29
CA ARG A 6 -2.88 -7.30 3.85
C ARG A 6 -1.43 -6.87 3.72
N PRO A 7 -1.14 -6.02 2.76
CA PRO A 7 0.19 -5.40 2.74
C PRO A 7 0.48 -4.70 4.06
N TYR A 8 1.72 -4.64 4.40
CA TYR A 8 2.09 -4.06 5.69
C TYR A 8 1.57 -2.63 5.86
N PHE A 9 1.61 -1.84 4.80
CA PHE A 9 1.20 -0.44 4.91
C PHE A 9 -0.30 -0.30 5.16
N LEU A 10 -1.08 -1.33 4.90
CA LEU A 10 -2.51 -1.28 5.14
C LEU A 10 -2.90 -1.75 6.53
N THR A 11 -1.94 -2.14 7.35
CA THR A 11 -2.25 -2.61 8.69
C THR A 11 -2.45 -1.48 9.68
N ASN A 12 -2.06 -0.27 9.32
CA ASN A 12 -2.21 0.89 10.19
C ASN A 12 -2.90 2.00 9.41
N ARG A 13 -4.07 2.40 9.89
CA ARG A 13 -4.87 3.38 9.18
C ARG A 13 -4.22 4.76 9.12
N GLU A 14 -3.29 5.04 9.99
CA GLU A 14 -2.63 6.34 9.99
C GLU A 14 -1.55 6.45 8.92
N TRP A 15 -1.19 5.34 8.32
CA TRP A 15 -0.12 5.33 7.33
C TRP A 15 -0.60 5.60 5.92
N TYR A 16 -1.90 5.53 5.68
CA TYR A 16 -2.39 5.66 4.32
C TYR A 16 -3.76 6.33 4.29
N TYR A 17 -4.11 6.78 3.11
CA TYR A 17 -5.45 7.30 2.86
C TYR A 17 -5.82 6.99 1.41
N PHE A 18 -7.10 7.01 1.12
CA PHE A 18 -7.57 6.72 -0.22
C PHE A 18 -7.70 8.02 -1.02
N ASP A 19 -7.07 8.06 -2.18
CA ASP A 19 -7.11 9.22 -3.06
C ASP A 19 -8.19 8.99 -4.11
N GLU A 20 -9.27 9.72 -4.02
CA GLU A 20 -10.38 9.55 -4.95
C GLU A 20 -10.04 10.02 -6.36
N LYS A 21 -9.13 10.96 -6.47
CA LYS A 21 -8.77 11.46 -7.79
C LYS A 21 -8.03 10.43 -8.61
N GLU A 22 -7.15 9.69 -7.96
CA GLU A 22 -6.34 8.70 -8.65
C GLU A 22 -6.80 7.29 -8.41
N TRP A 23 -7.81 7.13 -7.56
CA TRP A 23 -8.37 5.81 -7.26
C TRP A 23 -7.32 4.85 -6.76
N CYS A 24 -6.48 5.32 -5.86
CA CYS A 24 -5.48 4.46 -5.27
C CYS A 24 -5.15 4.98 -3.88
N PHE A 25 -4.45 4.13 -3.14
CA PHE A 25 -4.02 4.51 -1.81
C PHE A 25 -2.75 5.34 -1.89
N LYS A 26 -2.63 6.26 -0.97
CA LYS A 26 -1.43 7.09 -0.84
C LYS A 26 -0.92 6.99 0.59
N LEU A 27 0.37 7.14 0.75
CA LEU A 27 0.95 7.11 2.09
C LEU A 27 0.94 8.50 2.71
N THR A 28 0.82 8.51 4.03
CA THR A 28 0.86 9.76 4.79
C THR A 28 2.25 9.99 5.34
N ASP A 29 2.44 11.16 5.96
CA ASP A 29 3.71 11.47 6.58
C ASP A 29 4.03 10.54 7.75
N LYS A 30 3.02 9.90 8.29
CA LYS A 30 3.21 9.02 9.44
C LYS A 30 3.62 7.61 9.04
N ALA A 31 3.65 7.32 7.76
CA ALA A 31 4.03 5.98 7.32
C ALA A 31 5.49 5.72 7.67
N SER A 32 5.74 4.53 8.23
CA SER A 32 7.10 4.15 8.57
C SER A 32 7.87 3.79 7.31
N PRO A 33 9.20 3.72 7.39
CA PRO A 33 9.98 3.28 6.22
C PRO A 33 9.57 1.91 5.72
N LYS A 34 9.21 1.01 6.65
CA LYS A 34 8.73 -0.30 6.26
C LYS A 34 7.41 -0.20 5.50
N ALA A 35 6.55 0.70 5.93
CA ALA A 35 5.28 0.88 5.25
C ALA A 35 5.51 1.39 3.83
N LYS A 36 6.49 2.25 3.64
CA LYS A 36 6.79 2.76 2.31
C LYS A 36 7.28 1.65 1.40
N GLU A 37 8.13 0.78 1.91
CA GLU A 37 8.62 -0.34 1.12
C GLU A 37 7.48 -1.26 0.74
N SER A 38 6.60 -1.54 1.69
CA SER A 38 5.47 -2.41 1.40
C SER A 38 4.55 -1.79 0.35
N TYR A 39 4.35 -0.49 0.44
CA TYR A 39 3.53 0.22 -0.52
C TYR A 39 4.09 0.11 -1.94
N GLU A 40 5.39 0.30 -2.07
CA GLU A 40 6.02 0.24 -3.38
C GLU A 40 5.95 -1.17 -3.95
N GLU A 41 6.18 -2.17 -3.12
CA GLU A 41 6.09 -3.54 -3.59
C GLU A 41 4.68 -3.91 -4.00
N PHE A 42 3.71 -3.44 -3.24
CA PHE A 42 2.32 -3.74 -3.54
C PHE A 42 1.94 -3.24 -4.93
N TYR A 43 2.25 -2.01 -5.23
CA TYR A 43 1.88 -1.46 -6.53
C TYR A 43 2.78 -1.94 -7.64
N LYS A 44 4.00 -2.28 -7.33
CA LYS A 44 4.89 -2.85 -8.33
C LYS A 44 4.36 -4.20 -8.81
N GLU A 45 3.89 -5.01 -7.88
CA GLU A 45 3.35 -6.31 -8.24
C GLU A 45 2.08 -6.18 -9.06
N LEU A 46 1.26 -5.19 -8.75
CA LEU A 46 0.06 -4.96 -9.54
C LEU A 46 0.40 -4.61 -10.97
N GLU A 47 1.44 -3.84 -11.17
CA GLU A 47 1.84 -3.46 -12.52
C GLU A 47 2.42 -4.64 -13.27
N GLU A 48 3.12 -5.52 -12.58
CA GLU A 48 3.75 -6.64 -13.25
C GLU A 48 2.75 -7.71 -13.68
N GLU A 49 1.58 -7.68 -13.09
CA GLU A 49 0.57 -8.67 -13.45
C GLU A 49 -0.16 -8.34 -14.72
N HIS A 50 0.08 -7.19 -15.26
CA HIS A 50 -0.52 -6.81 -16.54
C HIS A 50 0.35 -7.25 -17.72
#